data_fb69fef88fdcf52953b97cd1ae030c1c
#
_entry.id   fb69fef88fdcf52953b97cd1ae030c1c
#
_cell.length_a   1.000
_cell.length_b   1.000
_cell.length_c   1.000
_cell.angle_alpha   90.00
_cell.angle_beta   90.00
_cell.angle_gamma   90.00
#
_symmetry.space_group_name_H-M   'P 1'
#
loop_
_entity.id
_entity.type
_entity.pdbx_description
1 polymer ?
#
loop_
_entity_poly.entity_id
_entity_poly.type
_entity_poly.pdbx_seq_one_letter_code
_entity_poly.pdbx_strand_id
1 'polypeptide(L)'
;MLENFSHPDIRVEWGRSGHCAGSVWYRFEIAGKTLLFSGDYAESGYVYQCDPIRRQKAHIAVLDSAYGSDERDFESTCGQIEEILRICAEERRSVVLPVPQYGRGLDLCLAASRVCPKTPIFADEQFLVQKMIQQQNEQWIRPEAMRELSRLRIQMIADRMLPYGIYFLCDSQLYRRSSLNVVYRIVARKGLVLLTGRVDAKSGSDQLLREGKARLYRWSVHCTDREREKIEGQNDFRCVI
;
A
#
# COMPACT_ATOMS: atom_id res chain seq x y z
N MET A 1 2.00 17.04 12.96
CA MET A 1 0.89 18.01 13.00
C MET A 1 1.10 18.95 11.83
N LEU A 2 0.16 18.99 10.88
CA LEU A 2 0.14 20.09 9.93
C LEU A 2 -0.29 21.32 10.75
N GLU A 3 0.65 22.21 11.02
CA GLU A 3 0.32 23.52 11.59
C GLU A 3 -0.70 24.17 10.66
N ASN A 4 -1.73 24.77 11.23
CA ASN A 4 -2.76 25.47 10.49
C ASN A 4 -2.08 26.56 9.64
N PHE A 5 -1.88 26.29 8.36
CA PHE A 5 -1.43 27.30 7.44
C PHE A 5 -2.54 28.36 7.38
N SER A 6 -2.29 29.54 7.90
CA SER A 6 -3.21 30.66 7.88
C SER A 6 -2.64 31.75 6.98
N HIS A 7 -3.30 31.97 5.86
CA HIS A 7 -3.07 33.12 5.00
C HIS A 7 -4.41 33.82 4.76
N PRO A 8 -4.53 35.15 4.82
CA PRO A 8 -5.81 35.84 4.73
C PRO A 8 -6.59 35.55 3.46
N ASP A 9 -5.88 35.25 2.36
CA ASP A 9 -6.47 35.03 1.04
C ASP A 9 -6.54 33.56 0.63
N ILE A 10 -6.09 32.63 1.48
CA ILE A 10 -6.03 31.19 1.17
C ILE A 10 -6.67 30.41 2.30
N ARG A 11 -7.74 29.68 1.97
CA ARG A 11 -8.31 28.65 2.85
C ARG A 11 -7.84 27.28 2.39
N VAL A 12 -7.45 26.43 3.34
CA VAL A 12 -7.04 25.04 3.08
C VAL A 12 -7.88 24.12 3.93
N GLU A 13 -8.54 23.21 3.28
CA GLU A 13 -9.20 22.04 3.89
C GLU A 13 -8.43 20.79 3.46
N TRP A 14 -8.39 19.80 4.31
CA TRP A 14 -7.72 18.53 4.00
C TRP A 14 -8.40 17.37 4.70
N GLY A 15 -8.19 16.19 4.17
CA GLY A 15 -8.56 14.92 4.79
C GLY A 15 -7.55 13.83 4.44
N ARG A 16 -7.59 12.74 5.19
CA ARG A 16 -6.71 11.59 4.93
C ARG A 16 -7.12 10.93 3.63
N SER A 17 -6.14 10.59 2.79
CA SER A 17 -6.42 10.00 1.47
C SER A 17 -6.48 8.47 1.46
N GLY A 18 -6.11 7.80 2.57
CA GLY A 18 -6.18 6.35 2.69
C GLY A 18 -5.03 5.58 2.01
N HIS A 19 -4.16 6.24 1.25
CA HIS A 19 -3.05 5.60 0.55
C HIS A 19 -1.93 5.13 1.48
N CYS A 20 -1.54 5.97 2.42
CA CYS A 20 -0.55 5.65 3.47
C CYS A 20 -0.66 6.63 4.66
N ALA A 21 0.07 6.35 5.74
CA ALA A 21 0.15 7.27 6.87
C ALA A 21 0.77 8.61 6.43
N GLY A 22 0.08 9.71 6.69
CA GLY A 22 0.49 11.06 6.29
C GLY A 22 -0.01 11.50 4.92
N SER A 23 -0.61 10.62 4.14
CA SER A 23 -1.16 10.96 2.82
C SER A 23 -2.53 11.64 2.95
N VAL A 24 -2.71 12.75 2.28
CA VAL A 24 -3.89 13.61 2.38
C VAL A 24 -4.37 14.11 1.03
N TRP A 25 -5.66 14.36 0.93
CA TRP A 25 -6.24 15.19 -0.10
C TRP A 25 -6.37 16.64 0.41
N TYR A 26 -6.33 17.60 -0.50
CA TYR A 26 -6.47 19.03 -0.19
C TYR A 26 -7.56 19.69 -1.02
N ARG A 27 -8.26 20.65 -0.40
CA ARG A 27 -9.09 21.62 -1.09
C ARG A 27 -8.61 23.00 -0.72
N PHE A 28 -8.22 23.77 -1.74
CA PHE A 28 -7.78 25.14 -1.62
C PHE A 28 -8.89 26.08 -2.08
N GLU A 29 -9.05 27.19 -1.36
CA GLU A 29 -9.84 28.33 -1.82
C GLU A 29 -8.92 29.56 -1.86
N ILE A 30 -8.77 30.15 -3.06
CA ILE A 30 -7.84 31.24 -3.34
C ILE A 30 -8.59 32.25 -4.21
N ALA A 31 -8.76 33.48 -3.74
CA ALA A 31 -9.44 34.56 -4.48
C ALA A 31 -10.79 34.13 -5.09
N GLY A 32 -11.61 33.40 -4.32
CA GLY A 32 -12.93 32.91 -4.74
C GLY A 32 -12.90 31.74 -5.74
N LYS A 33 -11.73 31.20 -6.05
CA LYS A 33 -11.56 29.96 -6.83
C LYS A 33 -11.26 28.79 -5.91
N THR A 34 -11.77 27.62 -6.25
CA THR A 34 -11.57 26.40 -5.48
C THR A 34 -10.89 25.32 -6.31
N LEU A 35 -9.90 24.68 -5.74
CA LEU A 35 -9.10 23.64 -6.34
C LEU A 35 -9.02 22.47 -5.37
N LEU A 36 -9.32 21.26 -5.85
CA LEU A 36 -9.21 20.02 -5.07
C LEU A 36 -8.12 19.14 -5.68
N PHE A 37 -7.27 18.59 -4.84
CA PHE A 37 -6.28 17.56 -5.18
C PHE A 37 -6.52 16.33 -4.31
N SER A 38 -6.80 15.19 -4.92
CA SER A 38 -6.93 13.94 -4.17
C SER A 38 -5.58 13.42 -3.67
N GLY A 39 -4.48 13.76 -4.34
CA GLY A 39 -3.23 13.01 -4.21
C GLY A 39 -3.46 11.54 -4.54
N ASP A 40 -2.54 10.67 -4.16
CA ASP A 40 -2.74 9.22 -4.20
C ASP A 40 -3.88 8.87 -3.23
N TYR A 41 -4.98 8.32 -3.74
CA TYR A 41 -6.23 8.20 -3.00
C TYR A 41 -6.80 6.79 -3.06
N ALA A 42 -7.17 6.23 -1.90
CA ALA A 42 -7.85 4.96 -1.79
C ALA A 42 -8.82 4.94 -0.61
N GLU A 43 -10.10 4.74 -0.84
CA GLU A 43 -11.09 4.53 0.23
C GLU A 43 -11.02 3.10 0.76
N SER A 44 -10.63 2.18 -0.09
CA SER A 44 -10.46 0.76 0.21
C SER A 44 -9.09 0.49 0.80
N GLY A 45 -8.98 -0.49 1.68
CA GLY A 45 -7.73 -0.86 2.33
C GLY A 45 -7.98 -1.36 3.75
N TYR A 46 -7.05 -2.13 4.30
CA TYR A 46 -7.21 -2.72 5.63
C TYR A 46 -6.67 -1.83 6.73
N VAL A 47 -5.60 -1.07 6.45
CA VAL A 47 -4.82 -0.41 7.50
C VAL A 47 -5.13 1.09 7.60
N TYR A 48 -5.16 1.81 6.49
CA TYR A 48 -5.16 3.27 6.55
C TYR A 48 -6.56 3.86 6.60
N GLN A 49 -6.71 4.89 7.43
CA GLN A 49 -7.93 5.68 7.46
C GLN A 49 -8.02 6.57 6.22
N CYS A 50 -9.24 6.69 5.70
CA CYS A 50 -9.58 7.63 4.66
C CYS A 50 -10.72 8.54 5.17
N ASP A 51 -10.62 9.83 4.89
CA ASP A 51 -11.72 10.78 5.02
C ASP A 51 -12.30 10.97 3.61
N PRO A 52 -13.45 10.34 3.29
CA PRO A 52 -13.93 10.29 1.93
C PRO A 52 -14.22 11.67 1.34
N ILE A 53 -13.79 11.89 0.10
CA ILE A 53 -14.11 13.11 -0.66
C ILE A 53 -15.60 13.09 -1.00
N ARG A 54 -16.43 13.81 -0.23
CA ARG A 54 -17.89 13.86 -0.38
C ARG A 54 -18.40 15.28 -0.21
N ARG A 55 -19.39 15.64 -1.01
CA ARG A 55 -20.09 16.94 -0.94
C ARG A 55 -19.14 18.14 -1.07
N GLN A 56 -18.02 17.94 -1.77
CA GLN A 56 -17.06 18.98 -2.05
C GLN A 56 -17.48 19.78 -3.28
N LYS A 57 -17.16 21.09 -3.28
CA LYS A 57 -17.34 21.94 -4.43
C LYS A 57 -15.95 22.46 -4.87
N ALA A 58 -15.64 22.27 -6.16
CA ALA A 58 -14.40 22.76 -6.72
C ALA A 58 -14.60 23.28 -8.16
N HIS A 59 -13.85 24.34 -8.50
CA HIS A 59 -13.76 24.79 -9.88
C HIS A 59 -12.94 23.80 -10.71
N ILE A 60 -11.90 23.24 -10.11
CA ILE A 60 -11.05 22.21 -10.71
C ILE A 60 -10.81 21.13 -9.64
N ALA A 61 -11.00 19.87 -10.00
CA ALA A 61 -10.59 18.73 -9.22
C ALA A 61 -9.54 17.94 -10.00
N VAL A 62 -8.41 17.66 -9.36
CA VAL A 62 -7.36 16.76 -9.85
C VAL A 62 -7.48 15.48 -9.07
N LEU A 63 -7.87 14.40 -9.74
CA LEU A 63 -8.17 13.12 -9.11
C LEU A 63 -7.12 12.06 -9.47
N ASP A 64 -6.85 11.17 -8.53
CA ASP A 64 -5.98 10.00 -8.73
C ASP A 64 -6.48 9.14 -9.89
N SER A 65 -5.63 8.93 -10.88
CA SER A 65 -5.88 8.08 -12.04
C SER A 65 -4.74 7.10 -12.31
N ALA A 66 -3.99 6.73 -11.26
CA ALA A 66 -2.79 5.90 -11.37
C ALA A 66 -3.05 4.51 -12.00
N TYR A 67 -4.28 4.01 -11.95
CA TYR A 67 -4.66 2.73 -12.56
C TYR A 67 -5.28 2.87 -13.95
N GLY A 68 -5.47 4.10 -14.45
CA GLY A 68 -6.12 4.33 -15.75
C GLY A 68 -7.48 3.65 -15.80
N SER A 69 -7.77 2.93 -16.88
CA SER A 69 -9.03 2.21 -17.12
C SER A 69 -9.11 0.83 -16.46
N ASP A 70 -8.29 0.51 -15.46
CA ASP A 70 -8.40 -0.78 -14.77
C ASP A 70 -9.57 -0.74 -13.77
N GLU A 71 -10.62 -1.51 -14.07
CA GLU A 71 -11.86 -1.57 -13.31
C GLU A 71 -11.84 -2.58 -12.15
N ARG A 72 -10.75 -3.36 -12.00
CA ARG A 72 -10.67 -4.35 -10.93
C ARG A 72 -10.69 -3.67 -9.56
N ASP A 73 -11.68 -4.02 -8.77
CA ASP A 73 -11.85 -3.49 -7.43
C ASP A 73 -10.80 -4.03 -6.44
N PHE A 74 -10.78 -3.43 -5.25
CA PHE A 74 -9.89 -3.83 -4.18
C PHE A 74 -10.06 -5.30 -3.80
N GLU A 75 -11.30 -5.76 -3.64
CA GLU A 75 -11.60 -7.12 -3.21
C GLU A 75 -11.08 -8.16 -4.22
N SER A 76 -11.28 -7.90 -5.51
CA SER A 76 -10.81 -8.77 -6.59
C SER A 76 -9.28 -8.85 -6.62
N THR A 77 -8.59 -7.71 -6.55
CA THR A 77 -7.11 -7.69 -6.63
C THR A 77 -6.45 -8.26 -5.37
N CYS A 78 -6.98 -7.95 -4.20
CA CYS A 78 -6.47 -8.45 -2.93
C CYS A 78 -6.78 -9.93 -2.73
N GLY A 79 -8.00 -10.37 -3.09
CA GLY A 79 -8.40 -11.77 -3.01
C GLY A 79 -7.50 -12.72 -3.80
N GLN A 80 -7.01 -12.30 -4.97
CA GLN A 80 -6.03 -13.08 -5.74
C GLN A 80 -4.72 -13.30 -4.97
N ILE A 81 -4.21 -12.27 -4.31
CA ILE A 81 -2.98 -12.35 -3.52
C ILE A 81 -3.20 -13.20 -2.27
N GLU A 82 -4.31 -13.02 -1.59
CA GLU A 82 -4.70 -13.79 -0.41
C GLU A 82 -4.80 -15.28 -0.72
N GLU A 83 -5.39 -15.64 -1.86
CA GLU A 83 -5.48 -17.01 -2.32
C GLU A 83 -4.10 -17.62 -2.61
N ILE A 84 -3.22 -16.86 -3.27
CA ILE A 84 -1.83 -17.29 -3.52
C ILE A 84 -1.10 -17.53 -2.19
N LEU A 85 -1.27 -16.66 -1.20
CA LEU A 85 -0.66 -16.82 0.11
C LEU A 85 -1.18 -18.09 0.81
N ARG A 86 -2.49 -18.37 0.72
CA ARG A 86 -3.11 -19.57 1.30
C ARG A 86 -2.56 -20.84 0.68
N ILE A 87 -2.51 -20.91 -0.66
CA ILE A 87 -1.94 -22.06 -1.40
C ILE A 87 -0.47 -22.26 -1.00
N CYS A 88 0.33 -21.21 -0.96
CA CYS A 88 1.72 -21.31 -0.55
C CYS A 88 1.88 -21.80 0.90
N ALA A 89 0.98 -21.39 1.79
CA ALA A 89 0.99 -21.85 3.18
C ALA A 89 0.65 -23.36 3.29
N GLU A 90 -0.32 -23.84 2.54
CA GLU A 90 -0.70 -25.25 2.47
C GLU A 90 0.44 -26.12 1.92
N GLU A 91 1.11 -25.64 0.88
CA GLU A 91 2.28 -26.29 0.27
C GLU A 91 3.57 -26.13 1.12
N ARG A 92 3.55 -25.43 2.25
CA ARG A 92 4.71 -25.03 3.04
C ARG A 92 5.81 -24.36 2.21
N ARG A 93 5.40 -23.57 1.25
CA ARG A 93 6.21 -22.81 0.35
C ARG A 93 6.42 -21.39 0.88
N SER A 94 7.66 -20.97 1.06
CA SER A 94 7.94 -19.58 1.50
C SER A 94 7.58 -18.58 0.43
N VAL A 95 7.11 -17.41 0.87
CA VAL A 95 6.80 -16.27 0.00
C VAL A 95 7.62 -15.06 0.42
N VAL A 96 8.20 -14.35 -0.53
CA VAL A 96 8.83 -13.05 -0.29
C VAL A 96 8.06 -11.95 -1.02
N LEU A 97 7.74 -10.90 -0.27
CA LEU A 97 7.01 -9.72 -0.73
C LEU A 97 7.94 -8.50 -0.61
N PRO A 98 8.58 -8.08 -1.70
CA PRO A 98 9.21 -6.77 -1.78
C PRO A 98 8.14 -5.69 -1.77
N VAL A 99 8.19 -4.79 -0.78
CA VAL A 99 7.19 -3.75 -0.57
C VAL A 99 7.85 -2.38 -0.48
N PRO A 100 7.12 -1.29 -0.81
CA PRO A 100 7.63 0.05 -0.62
C PRO A 100 7.77 0.38 0.87
N GLN A 101 8.53 1.43 1.15
CA GLN A 101 8.75 1.90 2.52
C GLN A 101 7.45 2.34 3.21
N TYR A 102 6.52 2.91 2.46
CA TYR A 102 5.22 3.38 2.94
C TYR A 102 4.07 2.72 2.16
N GLY A 103 2.88 2.70 2.76
CA GLY A 103 1.66 2.22 2.12
C GLY A 103 1.48 0.70 2.25
N ARG A 104 1.22 0.03 1.15
CA ARG A 104 0.69 -1.35 1.06
C ARG A 104 1.44 -2.45 1.85
N GLY A 105 2.66 -2.18 2.31
CA GLY A 105 3.41 -3.18 3.09
C GLY A 105 2.68 -3.64 4.35
N LEU A 106 2.09 -2.72 5.12
CA LEU A 106 1.32 -3.06 6.31
C LEU A 106 -0.03 -3.71 5.98
N ASP A 107 -0.71 -3.26 4.91
CA ASP A 107 -1.93 -3.89 4.42
C ASP A 107 -1.70 -5.36 4.07
N LEU A 108 -0.66 -5.63 3.27
CA LEU A 108 -0.26 -6.99 2.89
C LEU A 108 0.13 -7.85 4.09
N CYS A 109 0.82 -7.25 5.05
CA CYS A 109 1.23 -7.95 6.27
C CYS A 109 0.02 -8.36 7.12
N LEU A 110 -0.97 -7.47 7.23
CA LEU A 110 -2.21 -7.74 7.92
C LEU A 110 -3.04 -8.81 7.19
N ALA A 111 -3.18 -8.70 5.87
CA ALA A 111 -3.84 -9.70 5.04
C ALA A 111 -3.17 -11.08 5.20
N ALA A 112 -1.85 -11.15 5.08
CA ALA A 112 -1.09 -12.38 5.25
C ALA A 112 -1.34 -13.03 6.62
N SER A 113 -1.39 -12.23 7.69
CA SER A 113 -1.67 -12.73 9.04
C SER A 113 -3.07 -13.29 9.21
N ARG A 114 -4.06 -12.71 8.52
CA ARG A 114 -5.46 -13.14 8.54
C ARG A 114 -5.67 -14.46 7.79
N VAL A 115 -5.11 -14.55 6.59
CA VAL A 115 -5.30 -15.73 5.73
C VAL A 115 -4.35 -16.88 6.05
N CYS A 116 -3.20 -16.60 6.68
CA CYS A 116 -2.17 -17.58 7.03
C CYS A 116 -1.76 -17.47 8.51
N PRO A 117 -2.70 -17.59 9.49
CA PRO A 117 -2.44 -17.25 10.90
C PRO A 117 -1.40 -18.15 11.59
N LYS A 118 -1.09 -19.31 11.03
CA LYS A 118 -0.08 -20.26 11.55
C LYS A 118 1.27 -20.13 10.85
N THR A 119 1.38 -19.30 9.79
CA THR A 119 2.61 -19.13 9.05
C THR A 119 3.45 -18.02 9.67
N PRO A 120 4.71 -18.27 10.05
CA PRO A 120 5.59 -17.23 10.58
C PRO A 120 5.78 -16.10 9.59
N ILE A 121 5.80 -14.86 10.10
CA ILE A 121 6.09 -13.67 9.32
C ILE A 121 7.46 -13.13 9.73
N PHE A 122 8.28 -12.85 8.72
CA PHE A 122 9.61 -12.29 8.85
C PHE A 122 9.69 -10.96 8.10
N ALA A 123 10.48 -10.03 8.61
CA ALA A 123 10.71 -8.76 7.93
C ALA A 123 12.14 -8.26 8.11
N ASP A 124 12.59 -7.44 7.19
CA ASP A 124 13.84 -6.70 7.36
C ASP A 124 13.69 -5.60 8.42
N GLU A 125 14.81 -5.11 8.93
CA GLU A 125 14.84 -4.08 9.97
C GLU A 125 14.05 -2.83 9.54
N GLN A 126 14.19 -2.42 8.29
CA GLN A 126 13.52 -1.22 7.78
C GLN A 126 12.00 -1.34 7.82
N PHE A 127 11.45 -2.51 7.50
CA PHE A 127 10.03 -2.77 7.61
C PHE A 127 9.54 -2.70 9.07
N LEU A 128 10.31 -3.27 10.01
CA LEU A 128 9.97 -3.24 11.43
C LEU A 128 9.99 -1.82 12.00
N VAL A 129 10.99 -1.02 11.62
CA VAL A 129 11.06 0.40 11.99
C VAL A 129 9.86 1.17 11.43
N GLN A 130 9.51 0.95 10.17
CA GLN A 130 8.34 1.59 9.57
C GLN A 130 7.03 1.20 10.26
N LYS A 131 6.86 -0.07 10.58
CA LYS A 131 5.70 -0.53 11.37
C LYS A 131 5.61 0.21 12.70
N MET A 132 6.71 0.33 13.43
CA MET A 132 6.76 1.03 14.72
C MET A 132 6.40 2.52 14.58
N ILE A 133 7.01 3.22 13.61
CA ILE A 133 6.73 4.65 13.36
C ILE A 133 5.24 4.86 13.03
N GLN A 134 4.68 4.03 12.18
CA GLN A 134 3.28 4.17 11.79
C GLN A 134 2.32 3.87 12.94
N GLN A 135 2.64 2.90 13.81
CA GLN A 135 1.85 2.61 15.00
C GLN A 135 1.86 3.75 16.04
N GLN A 136 2.90 4.57 16.07
CA GLN A 136 2.95 5.77 16.92
C GLN A 136 2.05 6.92 16.38
N ASN A 137 1.52 6.79 15.18
CA ASN A 137 0.70 7.78 14.50
C ASN A 137 -0.73 7.23 14.29
N GLU A 138 -1.41 6.89 15.39
CA GLU A 138 -2.72 6.21 15.41
C GLU A 138 -3.79 6.90 14.57
N GLN A 139 -3.74 8.23 14.46
CA GLN A 139 -4.73 8.99 13.68
C GLN A 139 -4.76 8.64 12.18
N TRP A 140 -3.76 7.92 11.67
CA TRP A 140 -3.68 7.48 10.27
C TRP A 140 -4.11 6.04 10.06
N ILE A 141 -4.28 5.28 11.13
CA ILE A 141 -4.56 3.84 11.07
C ILE A 141 -5.97 3.57 11.58
N ARG A 142 -6.68 2.67 10.91
CA ARG A 142 -8.00 2.21 11.36
C ARG A 142 -7.88 1.56 12.74
N PRO A 143 -8.77 1.85 13.71
CA PRO A 143 -8.65 1.33 15.06
C PRO A 143 -8.60 -0.20 15.15
N GLU A 144 -9.35 -0.89 14.29
CA GLU A 144 -9.33 -2.35 14.18
C GLU A 144 -7.97 -2.87 13.68
N ALA A 145 -7.43 -2.25 12.65
CA ALA A 145 -6.11 -2.60 12.12
C ALA A 145 -5.00 -2.34 13.15
N MET A 146 -5.08 -1.26 13.90
CA MET A 146 -4.14 -0.96 14.98
C MET A 146 -4.13 -2.07 16.04
N ARG A 147 -5.30 -2.55 16.46
CA ARG A 147 -5.40 -3.66 17.42
C ARG A 147 -4.78 -4.95 16.89
N GLU A 148 -4.98 -5.27 15.61
CA GLU A 148 -4.42 -6.45 14.98
C GLU A 148 -2.91 -6.34 14.81
N LEU A 149 -2.42 -5.21 14.26
CA LEU A 149 -1.00 -4.95 14.06
C LEU A 149 -0.20 -4.95 15.38
N SER A 150 -0.81 -4.52 16.49
CA SER A 150 -0.18 -4.53 17.81
C SER A 150 0.01 -5.95 18.37
N ARG A 151 -0.84 -6.90 17.96
CA ARG A 151 -0.75 -8.31 18.35
C ARG A 151 0.12 -9.13 17.40
N LEU A 152 0.40 -8.60 16.23
CA LEU A 152 1.11 -9.31 15.17
C LEU A 152 2.59 -9.49 15.51
N ARG A 153 3.02 -10.75 15.63
CA ARG A 153 4.41 -11.12 15.86
C ARG A 153 5.15 -11.22 14.53
N ILE A 154 6.06 -10.29 14.28
CA ILE A 154 6.95 -10.31 13.12
C ILE A 154 8.36 -10.53 13.64
N GLN A 155 9.07 -11.49 13.06
CA GLN A 155 10.45 -11.80 13.42
C GLN A 155 11.39 -11.05 12.47
N MET A 156 12.53 -10.60 12.99
CA MET A 156 13.56 -10.02 12.14
C MET A 156 14.22 -11.11 11.30
N ILE A 157 14.48 -10.80 10.03
CA ILE A 157 15.22 -11.70 9.15
C ILE A 157 16.64 -11.87 9.65
N ALA A 158 17.03 -13.11 9.93
CA ALA A 158 18.40 -13.44 10.33
C ALA A 158 19.24 -13.88 9.13
N ASP A 159 20.52 -13.42 9.08
CA ASP A 159 21.38 -13.66 7.92
C ASP A 159 21.70 -15.14 7.67
N ARG A 160 21.74 -15.96 8.72
CA ARG A 160 22.22 -17.34 8.61
C ARG A 160 21.16 -18.36 8.16
N MET A 161 19.92 -18.19 8.59
CA MET A 161 18.83 -19.13 8.25
C MET A 161 17.59 -18.40 7.80
N LEU A 162 16.98 -18.87 6.72
CA LEU A 162 15.66 -18.45 6.28
C LEU A 162 14.68 -19.62 6.44
N PRO A 163 14.01 -19.77 7.60
CA PRO A 163 13.03 -20.83 7.82
C PRO A 163 11.82 -20.66 6.88
N TYR A 164 10.92 -21.64 6.87
CA TYR A 164 9.65 -21.48 6.17
C TYR A 164 8.83 -20.30 6.73
N GLY A 165 8.27 -19.47 5.85
CA GLY A 165 7.45 -18.33 6.25
C GLY A 165 7.20 -17.31 5.14
N ILE A 166 6.56 -16.21 5.52
CA ILE A 166 6.28 -15.06 4.67
C ILE A 166 7.26 -13.94 5.02
N TYR A 167 7.94 -13.40 4.02
CA TYR A 167 9.03 -12.45 4.17
C TYR A 167 8.66 -11.09 3.58
N PHE A 168 8.74 -10.04 4.38
CA PHE A 168 8.56 -8.66 3.94
C PHE A 168 9.91 -7.96 3.84
N LEU A 169 10.22 -7.42 2.66
CA LEU A 169 11.42 -6.64 2.40
C LEU A 169 11.02 -5.22 2.02
N CYS A 170 11.45 -4.23 2.80
CA CYS A 170 11.18 -2.83 2.54
C CYS A 170 12.05 -2.28 1.38
N ASP A 171 11.91 -2.89 0.20
CA ASP A 171 12.67 -2.62 -1.02
C ASP A 171 11.90 -3.14 -2.24
N SER A 172 10.84 -2.45 -2.64
CA SER A 172 9.90 -2.91 -3.67
C SER A 172 10.56 -3.16 -5.03
N GLN A 173 11.66 -2.48 -5.33
CA GLN A 173 12.39 -2.60 -6.58
C GLN A 173 13.61 -3.53 -6.49
N LEU A 174 13.94 -4.01 -5.28
CA LEU A 174 15.09 -4.87 -5.03
C LEU A 174 16.41 -4.23 -5.50
N TYR A 175 16.61 -2.97 -5.16
CA TYR A 175 17.87 -2.28 -5.45
C TYR A 175 18.99 -2.67 -4.47
N ARG A 176 18.65 -3.10 -3.24
CA ARG A 176 19.65 -3.47 -2.23
C ARG A 176 20.13 -4.90 -2.42
N ARG A 177 21.44 -5.06 -2.39
CA ARG A 177 22.09 -6.38 -2.46
C ARG A 177 21.63 -7.33 -1.34
N SER A 178 21.39 -6.80 -0.14
CA SER A 178 20.86 -7.57 0.99
C SER A 178 19.49 -8.16 0.69
N SER A 179 18.59 -7.37 0.11
CA SER A 179 17.25 -7.81 -0.31
C SER A 179 17.33 -8.90 -1.38
N LEU A 180 18.16 -8.69 -2.40
CA LEU A 180 18.40 -9.69 -3.46
C LEU A 180 18.93 -11.01 -2.90
N ASN A 181 19.85 -10.98 -1.94
CA ASN A 181 20.38 -12.19 -1.29
C ASN A 181 19.27 -13.01 -0.61
N VAL A 182 18.35 -12.36 0.10
CA VAL A 182 17.19 -13.04 0.72
C VAL A 182 16.30 -13.66 -0.38
N VAL A 183 15.99 -12.89 -1.42
CA VAL A 183 15.17 -13.33 -2.54
C VAL A 183 15.76 -14.57 -3.22
N TYR A 184 17.03 -14.51 -3.63
CA TYR A 184 17.66 -15.66 -4.34
C TYR A 184 17.74 -16.91 -3.45
N ARG A 185 17.95 -16.77 -2.14
CA ARG A 185 17.95 -17.91 -1.20
C ARG A 185 16.55 -18.54 -1.06
N ILE A 186 15.49 -17.73 -1.12
CA ILE A 186 14.11 -18.20 -1.10
C ILE A 186 13.78 -18.89 -2.43
N VAL A 187 14.14 -18.29 -3.56
CA VAL A 187 13.96 -18.87 -4.90
C VAL A 187 14.69 -20.20 -5.05
N ALA A 188 15.93 -20.31 -4.55
CA ALA A 188 16.71 -21.56 -4.57
C ALA A 188 16.02 -22.72 -3.82
N ARG A 189 15.11 -22.40 -2.90
CA ARG A 189 14.28 -23.37 -2.15
C ARG A 189 12.86 -23.50 -2.73
N LYS A 190 12.67 -23.13 -4.00
CA LYS A 190 11.38 -23.13 -4.70
C LYS A 190 10.32 -22.21 -4.06
N GLY A 191 10.75 -21.20 -3.28
CA GLY A 191 9.86 -20.16 -2.76
C GLY A 191 9.34 -19.26 -3.86
N LEU A 192 8.32 -18.46 -3.55
CA LEU A 192 7.66 -17.53 -4.47
C LEU A 192 8.12 -16.10 -4.18
N VAL A 193 8.43 -15.33 -5.23
CA VAL A 193 8.57 -13.87 -5.17
C VAL A 193 7.29 -13.26 -5.70
N LEU A 194 6.61 -12.48 -4.85
CA LEU A 194 5.33 -11.88 -5.18
C LEU A 194 5.46 -10.35 -5.18
N LEU A 195 5.49 -9.77 -6.37
CA LEU A 195 5.52 -8.32 -6.58
C LEU A 195 4.09 -7.80 -6.60
N THR A 196 3.85 -6.66 -5.94
CA THR A 196 2.47 -6.21 -5.66
C THR A 196 2.16 -4.80 -6.15
N GLY A 197 3.02 -4.22 -6.95
CA GLY A 197 2.82 -2.89 -7.52
C GLY A 197 3.72 -2.64 -8.71
N ARG A 198 3.86 -1.37 -9.09
CA ARG A 198 4.69 -0.95 -10.21
C ARG A 198 6.12 -1.50 -10.08
N VAL A 199 6.65 -1.95 -11.20
CA VAL A 199 8.03 -2.43 -11.34
C VAL A 199 8.79 -1.48 -12.26
N ASP A 200 9.89 -0.94 -11.78
CA ASP A 200 10.74 -0.04 -12.54
C ASP A 200 11.65 -0.85 -13.49
N ALA A 201 11.78 -0.36 -14.71
CA ALA A 201 12.67 -0.98 -15.68
C ALA A 201 14.11 -1.07 -15.16
N LYS A 202 14.79 -2.18 -15.42
CA LYS A 202 16.18 -2.47 -15.01
C LYS A 202 16.36 -2.61 -13.48
N SER A 203 15.29 -2.66 -12.70
CA SER A 203 15.36 -2.98 -11.27
C SER A 203 15.61 -4.49 -11.04
N GLY A 204 15.95 -4.88 -9.81
CA GLY A 204 16.03 -6.30 -9.44
C GLY A 204 14.69 -7.01 -9.57
N SER A 205 13.59 -6.33 -9.30
CA SER A 205 12.23 -6.83 -9.49
C SER A 205 11.90 -7.08 -10.96
N ASP A 206 12.29 -6.18 -11.85
CA ASP A 206 12.15 -6.34 -13.32
C ASP A 206 12.97 -7.52 -13.83
N GLN A 207 14.21 -7.68 -13.36
CA GLN A 207 15.05 -8.81 -13.71
C GLN A 207 14.39 -10.14 -13.31
N LEU A 208 13.89 -10.26 -12.09
CA LEU A 208 13.24 -11.47 -11.60
C LEU A 208 11.96 -11.81 -12.38
N LEU A 209 11.19 -10.80 -12.80
CA LEU A 209 10.02 -11.00 -13.68
C LEU A 209 10.43 -11.56 -15.03
N ARG A 210 11.43 -10.96 -15.68
CA ARG A 210 11.94 -11.43 -16.99
C ARG A 210 12.53 -12.83 -16.93
N GLU A 211 13.13 -13.20 -15.80
CA GLU A 211 13.67 -14.53 -15.55
C GLU A 211 12.60 -15.57 -15.16
N GLY A 212 11.33 -15.18 -15.06
CA GLY A 212 10.24 -16.05 -14.60
C GLY A 212 10.34 -16.48 -13.13
N LYS A 213 11.17 -15.78 -12.33
CA LYS A 213 11.41 -16.05 -10.90
C LYS A 213 10.49 -15.29 -9.97
N ALA A 214 9.74 -14.31 -10.47
CA ALA A 214 8.75 -13.55 -9.74
C ALA A 214 7.39 -13.56 -10.45
N ARG A 215 6.32 -13.33 -9.70
CA ARG A 215 4.99 -13.07 -10.23
C ARG A 215 4.53 -11.69 -9.82
N LEU A 216 3.81 -11.00 -10.69
CA LEU A 216 3.26 -9.67 -10.45
C LEU A 216 1.74 -9.76 -10.33
N TYR A 217 1.22 -9.33 -9.18
CA TYR A 217 -0.20 -9.12 -8.92
C TYR A 217 -0.38 -7.76 -8.27
N ARG A 218 -1.44 -7.06 -8.62
CA ARG A 218 -1.68 -5.74 -8.03
C ARG A 218 -2.31 -5.87 -6.64
N TRP A 219 -1.72 -5.19 -5.66
CA TRP A 219 -2.40 -4.81 -4.43
C TRP A 219 -2.89 -3.37 -4.59
N SER A 220 -4.20 -3.17 -4.64
CA SER A 220 -4.77 -1.85 -4.91
C SER A 220 -4.55 -0.90 -3.75
N VAL A 221 -3.96 0.26 -4.06
CA VAL A 221 -3.71 1.38 -3.14
C VAL A 221 -4.05 2.75 -3.75
N HIS A 222 -4.71 2.74 -4.90
CA HIS A 222 -5.23 3.91 -5.61
C HIS A 222 -6.68 3.63 -6.01
N CYS A 223 -7.45 4.67 -6.26
CA CYS A 223 -8.81 4.47 -6.73
C CYS A 223 -8.84 3.90 -8.15
N THR A 224 -9.83 3.06 -8.38
CA THR A 224 -10.18 2.55 -9.70
C THR A 224 -10.96 3.61 -10.48
N ASP A 225 -11.14 3.42 -11.77
CA ASP A 225 -11.95 4.30 -12.61
C ASP A 225 -13.38 4.42 -12.07
N ARG A 226 -13.99 3.30 -11.68
CA ARG A 226 -15.32 3.26 -11.07
C ARG A 226 -15.41 4.02 -9.74
N GLU A 227 -14.37 3.94 -8.89
CA GLU A 227 -14.32 4.72 -7.64
C GLU A 227 -14.13 6.21 -7.92
N ARG A 228 -13.36 6.58 -8.95
CA ARG A 228 -13.22 7.95 -9.41
C ARG A 228 -14.55 8.51 -9.90
N GLU A 229 -15.29 7.79 -10.77
CA GLU A 229 -16.63 8.18 -11.23
C GLU A 229 -17.60 8.38 -10.05
N LYS A 230 -17.53 7.52 -9.04
CA LYS A 230 -18.30 7.69 -7.80
C LYS A 230 -17.93 8.96 -7.04
N ILE A 231 -16.65 9.31 -6.97
CA ILE A 231 -16.20 10.56 -6.36
C ILE A 231 -16.76 11.74 -7.16
N GLU A 232 -16.65 11.73 -8.48
CA GLU A 232 -17.21 12.78 -9.35
C GLU A 232 -18.72 12.95 -9.16
N GLY A 233 -19.47 11.84 -9.15
CA GLY A 233 -20.93 11.87 -8.99
C GLY A 233 -21.44 12.31 -7.60
N GLN A 234 -20.57 12.27 -6.57
CA GLN A 234 -20.93 12.67 -5.20
C GLN A 234 -20.47 14.09 -4.82
N ASN A 235 -19.88 14.81 -5.75
CA ASN A 235 -19.32 16.13 -5.57
C ASN A 235 -19.77 17.09 -6.68
N ASP A 236 -19.57 18.39 -6.49
CA ASP A 236 -19.92 19.45 -7.44
C ASP A 236 -18.61 20.04 -8.03
N PHE A 237 -18.04 19.34 -9.01
CA PHE A 237 -16.82 19.76 -9.70
C PHE A 237 -17.18 20.32 -11.08
N ARG A 238 -16.66 21.53 -11.40
CA ARG A 238 -16.87 22.14 -12.72
C ARG A 238 -15.96 21.56 -13.80
N CYS A 239 -14.76 21.14 -13.39
CA CYS A 239 -13.77 20.50 -14.26
C CYS A 239 -13.04 19.43 -13.46
N VAL A 240 -12.82 18.27 -14.07
CA VAL A 240 -12.03 17.16 -13.50
C VAL A 240 -10.84 16.87 -14.42
N ILE A 241 -9.67 16.66 -13.85
CA ILE A 241 -8.41 16.35 -14.53
C ILE A 241 -7.83 15.07 -13.92
#